data_f052e412735cb34222d6070389062332
#
_entry.id   f052e412735cb34222d6070389062332
#
_cell.length_a   1.000
_cell.length_b   1.000
_cell.length_c   1.000
_cell.angle_alpha   90.00
_cell.angle_beta   90.00
_cell.angle_gamma   90.00
#
_symmetry.space_group_name_H-M   'P 1'
#
loop_
_entity.id
_entity.type
_entity.pdbx_description
1 polymer ?
#
loop_
_entity_poly.entity_id
_entity_poly.type
_entity_poly.pdbx_seq_one_letter_code
_entity_poly.pdbx_strand_id
1 'polypeptide(L)'
;MIFTSFLLVRYWMYNREIVNFFSKDHKNMKKIFFFGVASAIFLTLHSIFLGIKFDNDLYKLFRRVILLLFIIFEIVAQAYLVSTLYSLKKNISQFLNLNVLKIKIVLVTILIVVATISIPIISLPGDDFMGITLKFLKHGLEWNYFLGVITFYLLTFLMWKKVSS
;
A
#
# COMPACT_ATOMS: atom_id res chain seq x y z
N MET A 1 9.91 -11.70 4.42
CA MET A 1 9.23 -11.07 3.27
C MET A 1 8.24 -12.00 2.57
N ILE A 2 8.56 -13.24 2.17
CA ILE A 2 7.60 -14.18 1.55
C ILE A 2 6.37 -14.42 2.45
N PHE A 3 6.59 -14.67 3.74
CA PHE A 3 5.50 -14.80 4.71
C PHE A 3 4.62 -13.54 4.78
N THR A 4 5.23 -12.35 4.72
CA THR A 4 4.51 -11.07 4.70
C THR A 4 3.63 -10.95 3.45
N SER A 5 4.11 -11.40 2.29
CA SER A 5 3.31 -11.41 1.06
C SER A 5 2.10 -12.32 1.16
N PHE A 6 2.23 -13.47 1.80
CA PHE A 6 1.10 -14.37 2.07
C PHE A 6 0.06 -13.70 2.98
N LEU A 7 0.50 -13.05 4.06
CA LEU A 7 -0.40 -12.29 4.94
C LEU A 7 -1.10 -11.16 4.20
N LEU A 8 -0.40 -10.51 3.25
CA LEU A 8 -0.96 -9.45 2.41
C LEU A 8 -2.09 -9.97 1.52
N VAL A 9 -1.91 -11.12 0.88
CA VAL A 9 -2.98 -11.79 0.10
C VAL A 9 -4.19 -12.07 1.00
N ARG A 10 -3.98 -12.65 2.19
CA ARG A 10 -5.06 -12.95 3.15
C ARG A 10 -5.78 -11.68 3.59
N TYR A 11 -5.05 -10.60 3.82
CA TYR A 11 -5.62 -9.30 4.15
C TYR A 11 -6.55 -8.78 3.04
N TRP A 12 -6.13 -8.85 1.78
CA TRP A 12 -6.95 -8.38 0.66
C TRP A 12 -8.16 -9.30 0.38
N MET A 13 -8.02 -10.60 0.58
CA MET A 13 -9.16 -11.54 0.55
C MET A 13 -10.20 -11.19 1.63
N TYR A 14 -9.75 -10.99 2.85
CA TYR A 14 -10.62 -10.61 3.97
C TYR A 14 -11.37 -9.29 3.72
N ASN A 15 -10.67 -8.25 3.26
CA ASN A 15 -11.33 -6.99 2.92
C ASN A 15 -12.34 -7.13 1.77
N ARG A 16 -12.07 -8.00 0.80
CA ARG A 16 -13.03 -8.34 -0.25
C ARG A 16 -14.29 -8.98 0.33
N GLU A 17 -14.15 -9.92 1.22
CA GLU A 17 -15.28 -10.60 1.88
C GLU A 17 -16.13 -9.62 2.67
N ILE A 18 -15.51 -8.74 3.45
CA ILE A 18 -16.23 -7.70 4.21
C ILE A 18 -17.00 -6.76 3.28
N VAL A 19 -16.34 -6.22 2.27
CA VAL A 19 -17.02 -5.30 1.34
C VAL A 19 -18.19 -6.01 0.66
N ASN A 20 -18.03 -7.29 0.30
CA ASN A 20 -19.06 -8.11 -0.32
C ASN A 20 -20.25 -8.38 0.61
N PHE A 21 -19.99 -8.54 1.90
CA PHE A 21 -21.03 -8.72 2.91
C PHE A 21 -21.96 -7.50 3.00
N PHE A 22 -21.40 -6.28 2.96
CA PHE A 22 -22.18 -5.05 3.06
C PHE A 22 -22.75 -4.54 1.73
N SER A 23 -22.15 -4.91 0.60
CA SER A 23 -22.60 -4.51 -0.72
C SER A 23 -22.21 -5.57 -1.75
N LYS A 24 -23.16 -6.43 -2.09
CA LYS A 24 -22.95 -7.43 -3.15
C LYS A 24 -22.62 -6.71 -4.46
N ASP A 25 -21.56 -7.17 -5.12
CA ASP A 25 -21.11 -6.68 -6.44
C ASP A 25 -20.77 -5.17 -6.51
N HIS A 26 -20.19 -4.62 -5.42
CA HIS A 26 -19.70 -3.25 -5.49
C HIS A 26 -18.63 -3.12 -6.60
N LYS A 27 -18.83 -2.13 -7.50
CA LYS A 27 -18.02 -1.92 -8.72
C LYS A 27 -16.49 -1.90 -8.49
N ASN A 28 -16.06 -1.49 -7.31
CA ASN A 28 -14.63 -1.40 -6.98
C ASN A 28 -14.05 -2.70 -6.39
N MET A 29 -14.87 -3.69 -6.08
CA MET A 29 -14.42 -4.90 -5.41
C MET A 29 -13.36 -5.67 -6.19
N LYS A 30 -13.61 -5.87 -7.51
CA LYS A 30 -12.65 -6.53 -8.40
C LYS A 30 -11.33 -5.76 -8.47
N LYS A 31 -11.39 -4.42 -8.45
CA LYS A 31 -10.20 -3.55 -8.48
C LYS A 31 -9.41 -3.66 -7.17
N ILE A 32 -10.07 -3.57 -6.01
CA ILE A 32 -9.43 -3.74 -4.70
C ILE A 32 -8.67 -5.05 -4.64
N PHE A 33 -9.33 -6.14 -5.00
CA PHE A 33 -8.73 -7.47 -4.96
C PHE A 33 -7.58 -7.61 -5.98
N PHE A 34 -7.78 -7.18 -7.22
CA PHE A 34 -6.76 -7.25 -8.26
C PHE A 34 -5.49 -6.49 -7.87
N PHE A 35 -5.60 -5.21 -7.51
CA PHE A 35 -4.46 -4.39 -7.13
C PHE A 35 -3.79 -4.89 -5.85
N GLY A 36 -4.58 -5.34 -4.87
CA GLY A 36 -4.05 -5.86 -3.62
C GLY A 36 -3.30 -7.18 -3.79
N VAL A 37 -3.80 -8.11 -4.60
CA VAL A 37 -3.08 -9.37 -4.89
C VAL A 37 -1.86 -9.12 -5.78
N ALA A 38 -1.97 -8.22 -6.75
CA ALA A 38 -0.82 -7.85 -7.60
C ALA A 38 0.30 -7.23 -6.76
N SER A 39 -0.01 -6.37 -5.78
CA SER A 39 1.00 -5.83 -4.86
C SER A 39 1.72 -6.94 -4.10
N ALA A 40 1.00 -7.94 -3.60
CA ALA A 40 1.59 -9.08 -2.90
C ALA A 40 2.50 -9.92 -3.80
N ILE A 41 2.14 -10.10 -5.08
CA ILE A 41 2.97 -10.79 -6.07
C ILE A 41 4.27 -10.03 -6.31
N PHE A 42 4.20 -8.69 -6.52
CA PHE A 42 5.40 -7.88 -6.69
C PHE A 42 6.29 -7.86 -5.45
N LEU A 43 5.71 -7.86 -4.24
CA LEU A 43 6.48 -8.00 -3.00
C LEU A 43 7.20 -9.35 -2.91
N THR A 44 6.55 -10.44 -3.33
CA THR A 44 7.16 -11.76 -3.40
C THR A 44 8.33 -11.79 -4.39
N LEU A 45 8.11 -11.27 -5.59
CA LEU A 45 9.16 -11.16 -6.62
C LEU A 45 10.33 -10.33 -6.10
N HIS A 46 10.07 -9.17 -5.50
CA HIS A 46 11.12 -8.34 -4.90
C HIS A 46 11.92 -9.12 -3.85
N SER A 47 11.24 -9.90 -3.01
CA SER A 47 11.89 -10.71 -1.96
C SER A 47 12.81 -11.78 -2.52
N ILE A 48 12.39 -12.45 -3.60
CA ILE A 48 13.20 -13.48 -4.29
C ILE A 48 14.43 -12.83 -4.89
N PHE A 49 14.24 -11.75 -5.64
CA PHE A 49 15.35 -11.06 -6.32
C PHE A 49 16.26 -10.29 -5.36
N LEU A 50 15.82 -9.98 -4.14
CA LEU A 50 16.69 -9.39 -3.13
C LEU A 50 17.76 -10.36 -2.64
N GLY A 51 17.45 -11.67 -2.61
CA GLY A 51 18.39 -12.72 -2.19
C GLY A 51 19.45 -13.06 -3.23
N ILE A 52 19.24 -12.67 -4.49
CA ILE A 52 20.14 -12.96 -5.59
C ILE A 52 21.05 -11.75 -5.84
N LYS A 53 22.35 -11.94 -5.84
CA LYS A 53 23.32 -10.87 -6.12
C LYS A 53 23.86 -11.02 -7.55
N PHE A 54 23.44 -10.14 -8.44
CA PHE A 54 24.06 -9.93 -9.73
C PHE A 54 24.67 -8.54 -9.80
N ASP A 55 25.91 -8.44 -10.24
CA ASP A 55 26.64 -7.17 -10.35
C ASP A 55 26.40 -6.51 -11.71
N ASN A 56 25.12 -6.38 -12.08
CA ASN A 56 24.68 -5.78 -13.32
C ASN A 56 23.71 -4.63 -13.03
N ASP A 57 23.91 -3.49 -13.67
CA ASP A 57 23.08 -2.29 -13.46
C ASP A 57 21.65 -2.49 -13.96
N LEU A 58 21.43 -3.28 -14.99
CA LEU A 58 20.11 -3.70 -15.45
C LEU A 58 19.36 -4.47 -14.34
N TYR A 59 20.06 -5.32 -13.60
CA TYR A 59 19.44 -6.06 -12.48
C TYR A 59 19.07 -5.15 -11.33
N LYS A 60 19.91 -4.18 -11.00
CA LYS A 60 19.63 -3.16 -9.97
C LYS A 60 18.40 -2.34 -10.37
N LEU A 61 18.30 -1.93 -11.64
CA LEU A 61 17.14 -1.22 -12.18
C LEU A 61 15.87 -2.07 -12.10
N PHE A 62 15.93 -3.32 -12.53
CA PHE A 62 14.81 -4.26 -12.50
C PHE A 62 14.25 -4.43 -11.08
N ARG A 63 15.10 -4.61 -10.08
CA ARG A 63 14.68 -4.68 -8.67
C ARG A 63 13.96 -3.41 -8.19
N ARG A 64 14.46 -2.24 -8.59
CA ARG A 64 13.81 -0.95 -8.27
C ARG A 64 12.43 -0.84 -8.92
N VAL A 65 12.31 -1.26 -10.16
CA VAL A 65 11.01 -1.27 -10.88
C VAL A 65 10.01 -2.18 -10.20
N ILE A 66 10.39 -3.40 -9.80
CA ILE A 66 9.51 -4.32 -9.08
C ILE A 66 9.05 -3.72 -7.74
N LEU A 67 9.96 -3.10 -6.98
CA LEU A 67 9.61 -2.43 -5.73
C LEU A 67 8.64 -1.27 -5.97
N LEU A 68 8.88 -0.48 -7.00
CA LEU A 68 8.01 0.63 -7.37
C LEU A 68 6.61 0.15 -7.76
N LEU A 69 6.52 -0.93 -8.54
CA LEU A 69 5.25 -1.55 -8.89
C LEU A 69 4.50 -2.04 -7.66
N PHE A 70 5.19 -2.71 -6.72
CA PHE A 70 4.59 -3.08 -5.43
C PHE A 70 3.97 -1.86 -4.74
N ILE A 71 4.73 -0.77 -4.62
CA ILE A 71 4.30 0.46 -3.95
C ILE A 71 3.06 1.05 -4.63
N ILE A 72 3.08 1.20 -5.95
CA ILE A 72 1.98 1.79 -6.72
C ILE A 72 0.71 0.94 -6.57
N PHE A 73 0.80 -0.36 -6.78
CA PHE A 73 -0.35 -1.25 -6.69
C PHE A 73 -0.95 -1.28 -5.29
N GLU A 74 -0.10 -1.24 -4.26
CA GLU A 74 -0.54 -1.20 -2.87
C GLU A 74 -1.30 0.10 -2.54
N ILE A 75 -0.77 1.26 -2.92
CA ILE A 75 -1.43 2.55 -2.72
C ILE A 75 -2.78 2.59 -3.45
N VAL A 76 -2.82 2.10 -4.69
CA VAL A 76 -4.06 2.06 -5.48
C VAL A 76 -5.11 1.15 -4.82
N ALA A 77 -4.71 -0.01 -4.31
CA ALA A 77 -5.60 -0.91 -3.59
C ALA A 77 -6.16 -0.24 -2.31
N GLN A 78 -5.29 0.42 -1.55
CA GLN A 78 -5.66 1.16 -0.34
C GLN A 78 -6.62 2.31 -0.66
N ALA A 79 -6.39 3.06 -1.73
CA ALA A 79 -7.26 4.15 -2.17
C ALA A 79 -8.66 3.64 -2.56
N TYR A 80 -8.74 2.55 -3.31
CA TYR A 80 -10.01 1.94 -3.65
C TYR A 80 -10.75 1.40 -2.42
N LEU A 81 -10.05 0.76 -1.48
CA LEU A 81 -10.65 0.26 -0.24
C LEU A 81 -11.26 1.40 0.59
N VAL A 82 -10.49 2.46 0.83
CA VAL A 82 -10.92 3.61 1.63
C VAL A 82 -12.10 4.33 0.95
N SER A 83 -12.03 4.55 -0.36
CA SER A 83 -13.11 5.14 -1.14
C SER A 83 -14.41 4.31 -1.06
N THR A 84 -14.28 3.00 -1.14
CA THR A 84 -15.42 2.08 -1.04
C THR A 84 -16.04 2.09 0.35
N LEU A 85 -15.23 1.99 1.41
CA LEU A 85 -15.71 2.08 2.79
C LEU A 85 -16.36 3.44 3.09
N TYR A 86 -15.83 4.52 2.51
CA TYR A 86 -16.44 5.84 2.65
C TYR A 86 -17.79 5.93 1.94
N SER A 87 -17.94 5.34 0.75
CA SER A 87 -19.23 5.29 0.05
C SER A 87 -20.28 4.46 0.79
N LEU A 88 -19.86 3.41 1.50
CA LEU A 88 -20.71 2.53 2.28
C LEU A 88 -20.95 3.01 3.72
N LYS A 89 -20.41 4.17 4.12
CA LYS A 89 -20.41 4.65 5.51
C LYS A 89 -21.79 4.66 6.17
N LYS A 90 -22.86 4.93 5.43
CA LYS A 90 -24.23 4.94 5.95
C LYS A 90 -24.68 3.54 6.39
N ASN A 91 -24.30 2.51 5.65
CA ASN A 91 -24.71 1.13 5.89
C ASN A 91 -23.86 0.46 6.98
N ILE A 92 -22.60 0.90 7.15
CA ILE A 92 -21.62 0.25 8.04
C ILE A 92 -21.25 1.09 9.26
N SER A 93 -21.92 2.24 9.48
CA SER A 93 -21.59 3.16 10.58
C SER A 93 -21.69 2.53 11.97
N GLN A 94 -22.54 1.51 12.14
CA GLN A 94 -22.66 0.78 13.40
C GLN A 94 -21.41 -0.06 13.71
N PHE A 95 -20.78 -0.61 12.69
CA PHE A 95 -19.62 -1.50 12.79
C PHE A 95 -18.28 -0.78 12.61
N LEU A 96 -18.31 0.46 12.09
CA LEU A 96 -17.13 1.21 11.70
C LEU A 96 -16.90 2.46 12.55
N ASN A 97 -15.65 2.67 12.95
CA ASN A 97 -15.25 3.93 13.56
C ASN A 97 -14.93 4.96 12.45
N LEU A 98 -15.87 5.89 12.25
CA LEU A 98 -15.75 6.90 11.19
C LEU A 98 -14.54 7.84 11.36
N ASN A 99 -14.10 8.08 12.60
CA ASN A 99 -12.92 8.92 12.84
C ASN A 99 -11.65 8.21 12.34
N VAL A 100 -11.51 6.91 12.62
CA VAL A 100 -10.40 6.11 12.12
C VAL A 100 -10.44 6.03 10.58
N LEU A 101 -11.62 5.91 9.98
CA LEU A 101 -11.77 5.95 8.52
C LEU A 101 -11.28 7.29 7.94
N LYS A 102 -11.60 8.44 8.57
CA LYS A 102 -11.10 9.75 8.13
C LYS A 102 -9.57 9.82 8.20
N ILE A 103 -8.97 9.32 9.30
CA ILE A 103 -7.52 9.26 9.44
C ILE A 103 -6.90 8.40 8.32
N LYS A 104 -7.51 7.26 7.96
CA LYS A 104 -7.05 6.44 6.84
C LYS A 104 -7.13 7.17 5.50
N ILE A 105 -8.17 7.97 5.26
CA ILE A 105 -8.28 8.78 4.05
C ILE A 105 -7.09 9.76 3.96
N VAL A 106 -6.83 10.48 5.04
CA VAL A 106 -5.70 11.42 5.11
C VAL A 106 -4.37 10.70 4.87
N LEU A 107 -4.17 9.56 5.53
CA LEU A 107 -2.95 8.76 5.37
C LEU A 107 -2.73 8.31 3.92
N VAL A 108 -3.76 7.79 3.26
CA VAL A 108 -3.67 7.38 1.84
C VAL A 108 -3.38 8.57 0.94
N THR A 109 -3.97 9.72 1.22
CA THR A 109 -3.68 10.96 0.47
C THR A 109 -2.21 11.36 0.63
N ILE A 110 -1.67 11.31 1.86
CA ILE A 110 -0.25 11.57 2.13
C ILE A 110 0.64 10.57 1.37
N LEU A 111 0.30 9.27 1.40
CA LEU A 111 1.07 8.24 0.68
C LEU A 111 1.07 8.47 -0.83
N ILE A 112 -0.04 8.90 -1.42
CA ILE A 112 -0.11 9.26 -2.84
C ILE A 112 0.81 10.45 -3.14
N VAL A 113 0.78 11.49 -2.32
CA VAL A 113 1.65 12.67 -2.47
C VAL A 113 3.12 12.27 -2.36
N VAL A 114 3.49 11.51 -1.32
CA VAL A 114 4.85 11.02 -1.12
C VAL A 114 5.31 10.16 -2.30
N ALA A 115 4.49 9.25 -2.79
CA ALA A 115 4.82 8.43 -3.96
C ALA A 115 5.04 9.28 -5.22
N THR A 116 4.16 10.26 -5.46
CA THR A 116 4.27 11.16 -6.62
C THR A 116 5.55 11.99 -6.59
N ILE A 117 5.96 12.48 -5.43
CA ILE A 117 7.21 13.22 -5.24
C ILE A 117 8.42 12.29 -5.35
N SER A 118 8.31 11.07 -4.85
CA SER A 118 9.41 10.11 -4.82
C SER A 118 9.82 9.62 -6.21
N ILE A 119 8.88 9.48 -7.15
CA ILE A 119 9.15 8.97 -8.50
C ILE A 119 10.22 9.82 -9.23
N PRO A 120 10.08 11.14 -9.37
CA PRO A 120 11.10 11.96 -10.01
C PRO A 120 12.43 11.96 -9.23
N ILE A 121 12.41 11.99 -7.90
CA ILE A 121 13.62 12.00 -7.06
C ILE A 121 14.43 10.71 -7.22
N ILE A 122 13.77 9.55 -7.27
CA ILE A 122 14.41 8.26 -7.47
C ILE A 122 15.02 8.15 -8.86
N SER A 123 14.43 8.83 -9.85
CA SER A 123 14.87 8.83 -11.23
C SER A 123 16.05 9.78 -11.52
N LEU A 124 16.37 10.70 -10.59
CA LEU A 124 17.48 11.64 -10.77
C LEU A 124 18.83 10.88 -10.80
N PRO A 125 19.65 11.11 -11.83
CA PRO A 125 21.03 10.62 -11.86
C PRO A 125 21.89 11.41 -10.87
N GLY A 126 22.88 10.74 -10.26
CA GLY A 126 23.84 11.35 -9.34
C GLY A 126 23.55 11.08 -7.87
N ASP A 127 24.50 11.47 -7.04
CA ASP A 127 24.47 11.22 -5.59
C ASP A 127 24.08 12.46 -4.79
N ASP A 128 24.10 13.65 -5.40
CA ASP A 128 23.79 14.92 -4.75
C ASP A 128 22.75 15.74 -5.53
N PHE A 129 21.79 16.31 -4.81
CA PHE A 129 20.81 17.24 -5.35
C PHE A 129 20.63 18.41 -4.38
N MET A 130 20.92 19.64 -4.84
CA MET A 130 20.83 20.88 -4.04
C MET A 130 21.57 20.82 -2.69
N GLY A 131 22.74 20.17 -2.64
CA GLY A 131 23.54 20.03 -1.41
C GLY A 131 23.03 18.96 -0.44
N ILE A 132 22.02 18.18 -0.83
CA ILE A 132 21.52 17.04 -0.04
C ILE A 132 21.96 15.76 -0.72
N THR A 133 22.56 14.86 0.03
CA THR A 133 22.93 13.55 -0.48
C THR A 133 21.67 12.76 -0.84
N LEU A 134 21.44 12.54 -2.13
CA LEU A 134 20.27 11.84 -2.67
C LEU A 134 20.06 10.47 -2.03
N LYS A 135 21.12 9.83 -1.59
CA LYS A 135 21.07 8.55 -0.89
C LYS A 135 20.23 8.64 0.39
N PHE A 136 20.45 9.65 1.24
CA PHE A 136 19.69 9.84 2.47
C PHE A 136 18.22 10.19 2.19
N LEU A 137 17.98 11.02 1.17
CA LEU A 137 16.63 11.38 0.76
C LEU A 137 15.84 10.16 0.26
N LYS A 138 16.46 9.33 -0.60
CA LYS A 138 15.86 8.09 -1.11
C LYS A 138 15.51 7.14 0.03
N HIS A 139 16.42 6.90 0.95
CA HIS A 139 16.16 6.05 2.12
C HIS A 139 15.07 6.64 3.04
N GLY A 140 15.08 7.95 3.26
CA GLY A 140 14.04 8.62 4.05
C GLY A 140 12.65 8.43 3.45
N LEU A 141 12.51 8.54 2.13
CA LEU A 141 11.24 8.31 1.43
C LEU A 141 10.78 6.84 1.51
N GLU A 142 11.70 5.88 1.36
CA GLU A 142 11.41 4.45 1.51
C GLU A 142 10.90 4.13 2.92
N TRP A 143 11.54 4.65 3.96
CA TRP A 143 11.12 4.44 5.35
C TRP A 143 9.77 5.09 5.66
N ASN A 144 9.54 6.33 5.20
CA ASN A 144 8.25 7.00 5.38
C ASN A 144 7.12 6.21 4.71
N TYR A 145 7.35 5.70 3.51
CA TYR A 145 6.39 4.86 2.81
C TYR A 145 6.11 3.58 3.62
N PHE A 146 7.14 2.88 4.08
CA PHE A 146 7.01 1.65 4.85
C PHE A 146 6.20 1.87 6.15
N LEU A 147 6.52 2.92 6.90
CA LEU A 147 5.77 3.29 8.11
C LEU A 147 4.32 3.63 7.78
N GLY A 148 4.07 4.33 6.68
CA GLY A 148 2.72 4.65 6.22
C GLY A 148 1.90 3.40 5.90
N VAL A 149 2.48 2.41 5.24
CA VAL A 149 1.81 1.13 4.93
C VAL A 149 1.50 0.36 6.22
N ILE A 150 2.45 0.23 7.14
CA ILE A 150 2.20 -0.43 8.44
C ILE A 150 1.07 0.28 9.19
N THR A 151 1.11 1.61 9.25
CA THR A 151 0.08 2.43 9.90
C THR A 151 -1.28 2.20 9.26
N PHE A 152 -1.35 2.07 7.93
CA PHE A 152 -2.59 1.76 7.24
C PHE A 152 -3.20 0.44 7.69
N TYR A 153 -2.39 -0.61 7.84
CA TYR A 153 -2.87 -1.92 8.32
C TYR A 153 -3.33 -1.86 9.78
N LEU A 154 -2.58 -1.18 10.64
CA LEU A 154 -2.97 -0.97 12.04
C LEU A 154 -4.29 -0.21 12.15
N LEU A 155 -4.47 0.85 11.36
CA LEU A 155 -5.73 1.59 11.31
C LEU A 155 -6.88 0.72 10.78
N THR A 156 -6.62 -0.22 9.88
CA THR A 156 -7.67 -1.16 9.42
C THR A 156 -8.16 -2.02 10.58
N PHE A 157 -7.27 -2.49 11.44
CA PHE A 157 -7.64 -3.24 12.63
C PHE A 157 -8.43 -2.40 13.63
N LEU A 158 -7.98 -1.17 13.90
CA LEU A 158 -8.63 -0.25 14.84
C LEU A 158 -9.96 0.32 14.33
N MET A 159 -10.21 0.22 13.04
CA MET A 159 -11.40 0.75 12.40
C MET A 159 -12.67 -0.01 12.78
N TRP A 160 -12.57 -1.32 13.07
CA TRP A 160 -13.73 -2.15 13.40
C TRP A 160 -14.10 -1.99 14.86
N LYS A 161 -15.38 -1.66 15.11
CA LYS A 161 -15.91 -1.61 16.47
C LYS A 161 -16.18 -3.02 16.96
N LYS A 162 -15.89 -3.26 18.23
CA LYS A 162 -16.32 -4.47 18.90
C LYS A 162 -17.85 -4.39 19.03
N VAL A 163 -18.55 -5.31 18.40
CA VAL A 163 -20.00 -5.44 18.62
C VAL A 163 -20.15 -6.03 20.02
N SER A 164 -20.62 -5.24 20.98
CA SER A 164 -21.06 -5.77 22.26
C SER A 164 -22.32 -6.59 22.02
N SER A 165 -22.19 -7.89 22.15
CA SER A 165 -23.32 -8.84 22.23
C SER A 165 -24.15 -8.52 23.47
#